data_bf262663bde1fe1701bd965c33dce428
#
_entry.id   bf262663bde1fe1701bd965c33dce428
#
_cell.length_a   1.000
_cell.length_b   1.000
_cell.length_c   1.000
_cell.angle_alpha   90.00
_cell.angle_beta   90.00
_cell.angle_gamma   90.00
#
_symmetry.space_group_name_H-M   'P 1'
#
loop_
_entity.id
_entity.type
_entity.pdbx_description
1 polymer ?
#
loop_
_entity_poly.entity_id
_entity_poly.type
_entity_poly.pdbx_seq_one_letter_code
_entity_poly.pdbx_strand_id
1 'polypeptide(L)'
;MCSSDLAKAAAKLTYAFANATVPKVNVVIGKAFGSAYVTMNSKSLGADMVYAWPTAEIGMMEADLAAKIMYADADAETINEKAKEYAELQSSPVSAARRGYVDTIIQPADTRKYVIGAFEMLFTKREESPMKKHGTV
;
A
#
# COMPACT_ATOMS: atom_id res chain seq x y z
N MET A 1 -21.01 10.04 -9.30
CA MET A 1 -20.59 8.63 -9.38
C MET A 1 -21.20 7.91 -8.19
N CYS A 2 -21.94 6.84 -8.41
CA CYS A 2 -22.58 6.11 -7.33
C CYS A 2 -21.52 5.30 -6.55
N SER A 3 -21.66 5.24 -5.21
CA SER A 3 -20.72 4.49 -4.35
C SER A 3 -20.63 3.00 -4.73
N SER A 4 -21.70 2.43 -5.27
CA SER A 4 -21.74 1.06 -5.79
C SER A 4 -20.79 0.82 -6.96
N ASP A 5 -20.60 1.82 -7.83
CA ASP A 5 -19.71 1.69 -9.00
C ASP A 5 -18.23 1.70 -8.60
N LEU A 6 -17.88 2.51 -7.58
CA LEU A 6 -16.53 2.52 -7.01
C LEU A 6 -16.17 1.19 -6.35
N ALA A 7 -17.10 0.61 -5.59
CA ALA A 7 -16.90 -0.68 -4.94
C ALA A 7 -16.69 -1.81 -5.98
N LYS A 8 -17.48 -1.82 -7.05
CA LYS A 8 -17.31 -2.78 -8.16
C LYS A 8 -15.99 -2.60 -8.88
N ALA A 9 -15.57 -1.36 -9.15
CA ALA A 9 -14.30 -1.07 -9.80
C ALA A 9 -13.12 -1.51 -8.93
N ALA A 10 -13.16 -1.23 -7.62
CA ALA A 10 -12.15 -1.66 -6.66
C ALA A 10 -12.09 -3.20 -6.58
N ALA A 11 -13.23 -3.89 -6.55
CA ALA A 11 -13.27 -5.35 -6.55
C ALA A 11 -12.66 -5.95 -7.82
N LYS A 12 -12.94 -5.39 -8.99
CA LYS A 12 -12.35 -5.83 -10.27
C LYS A 12 -10.83 -5.63 -10.29
N LEU A 13 -10.36 -4.49 -9.82
CA LEU A 13 -8.94 -4.18 -9.75
C LEU A 13 -8.21 -5.11 -8.76
N THR A 14 -8.78 -5.31 -7.58
CA THR A 14 -8.26 -6.25 -6.57
C THR A 14 -8.15 -7.67 -7.13
N TYR A 15 -9.21 -8.14 -7.80
CA TYR A 15 -9.21 -9.45 -8.44
C TYR A 15 -8.13 -9.57 -9.52
N ALA A 16 -7.98 -8.55 -10.37
CA ALA A 16 -6.98 -8.54 -11.43
C ALA A 16 -5.56 -8.64 -10.87
N PHE A 17 -5.22 -7.84 -9.86
CA PHE A 17 -3.90 -7.92 -9.22
C PHE A 17 -3.67 -9.23 -8.48
N ALA A 18 -4.65 -9.71 -7.74
CA ALA A 18 -4.53 -10.96 -6.99
C ALA A 18 -4.37 -12.18 -7.90
N ASN A 19 -5.00 -12.15 -9.09
CA ASN A 19 -4.97 -13.26 -10.03
C ASN A 19 -3.83 -13.18 -11.07
N ALA A 20 -3.14 -12.04 -11.15
CA ALA A 20 -2.03 -11.86 -12.08
C ALA A 20 -0.81 -12.67 -11.65
N THR A 21 -0.28 -13.47 -12.58
CA THR A 21 0.89 -14.35 -12.38
C THR A 21 2.21 -13.74 -12.87
N VAL A 22 2.15 -12.54 -13.42
CA VAL A 22 3.31 -11.80 -13.91
C VAL A 22 4.09 -11.15 -12.76
N PRO A 23 5.36 -10.79 -12.95
CA PRO A 23 6.10 -9.99 -11.98
C PRO A 23 5.37 -8.70 -11.60
N LYS A 24 5.23 -8.45 -10.30
CA LYS A 24 4.50 -7.30 -9.75
C LYS A 24 5.41 -6.50 -8.83
N VAL A 25 5.76 -5.30 -9.26
CA VAL A 25 6.59 -4.36 -8.49
C VAL A 25 5.76 -3.12 -8.15
N ASN A 26 5.79 -2.69 -6.90
CA ASN A 26 5.11 -1.50 -6.41
C ASN A 26 6.11 -0.49 -5.85
N VAL A 27 5.90 0.78 -6.14
CA VAL A 27 6.71 1.88 -5.59
C VAL A 27 5.77 2.90 -4.94
N VAL A 28 5.87 3.05 -3.63
CA VAL A 28 5.08 4.02 -2.87
C VAL A 28 5.86 5.32 -2.76
N ILE A 29 5.32 6.39 -3.35
CA ILE A 29 5.99 7.69 -3.46
C ILE A 29 5.52 8.68 -2.38
N GLY A 30 4.20 8.72 -2.13
CA GLY A 30 3.55 9.67 -1.24
C GLY A 30 2.58 9.00 -0.30
N LYS A 31 1.41 9.60 -0.11
CA LYS A 31 0.36 9.10 0.79
C LYS A 31 -0.32 7.85 0.23
N ALA A 32 -0.30 6.78 0.99
CA ALA A 32 -0.88 5.49 0.64
C ALA A 32 -1.68 4.95 1.84
N PHE A 33 -2.97 5.29 1.90
CA PHE A 33 -3.83 4.96 3.01
C PHE A 33 -5.03 4.10 2.62
N GLY A 34 -5.44 3.24 3.54
CA GLY A 34 -6.70 2.51 3.51
C GLY A 34 -6.87 1.53 2.36
N SER A 35 -8.11 1.33 1.95
CA SER A 35 -8.49 0.36 0.92
C SER A 35 -7.90 0.69 -0.46
N ALA A 36 -7.71 1.95 -0.78
CA ALA A 36 -7.10 2.37 -2.05
C ALA A 36 -5.66 1.87 -2.16
N TYR A 37 -4.86 2.01 -1.10
CA TYR A 37 -3.51 1.46 -1.03
C TYR A 37 -3.51 -0.06 -1.19
N VAL A 38 -4.39 -0.76 -0.46
CA VAL A 38 -4.47 -2.24 -0.53
C VAL A 38 -4.80 -2.69 -1.95
N THR A 39 -5.79 -2.05 -2.59
CA THR A 39 -6.27 -2.41 -3.93
C THR A 39 -5.23 -2.17 -5.02
N MET A 40 -4.32 -1.22 -4.85
CA MET A 40 -3.31 -0.86 -5.83
C MET A 40 -2.02 -1.67 -5.69
N ASN A 41 -2.13 -2.99 -5.85
CA ASN A 41 -1.00 -3.91 -5.86
C ASN A 41 -0.13 -3.83 -4.59
N SER A 42 -0.75 -3.85 -3.43
CA SER A 42 -0.02 -3.92 -2.16
C SER A 42 0.63 -5.29 -1.95
N LYS A 43 1.53 -5.38 -0.96
CA LYS A 43 2.10 -6.65 -0.52
C LYS A 43 1.02 -7.67 -0.15
N SER A 44 -0.09 -7.20 0.43
CA SER A 44 -1.25 -8.02 0.80
C SER A 44 -1.98 -8.66 -0.38
N LEU A 45 -1.89 -8.07 -1.58
CA LEU A 45 -2.42 -8.64 -2.83
C LEU A 45 -1.40 -9.48 -3.60
N GLY A 46 -0.23 -9.71 -3.04
CA GLY A 46 0.80 -10.52 -3.64
C GLY A 46 1.74 -9.74 -4.57
N ALA A 47 2.02 -8.47 -4.29
CA ALA A 47 3.15 -7.78 -4.92
C ALA A 47 4.45 -8.51 -4.57
N ASP A 48 5.27 -8.78 -5.57
CA ASP A 48 6.54 -9.48 -5.38
C ASP A 48 7.56 -8.60 -4.68
N MET A 49 7.68 -7.35 -5.11
CA MET A 49 8.55 -6.33 -4.51
C MET A 49 7.80 -5.03 -4.26
N VAL A 50 7.94 -4.49 -3.08
CA VAL A 50 7.37 -3.20 -2.68
C VAL A 50 8.47 -2.29 -2.17
N TYR A 51 8.67 -1.19 -2.87
CA TYR A 51 9.60 -0.13 -2.50
C TYR A 51 8.85 1.08 -1.97
N ALA A 52 9.46 1.83 -1.07
CA ALA A 52 8.91 3.10 -0.60
C ALA A 52 9.99 4.18 -0.64
N TRP A 53 9.58 5.41 -0.95
CA TRP A 53 10.45 6.57 -0.74
C TRP A 53 10.47 6.96 0.74
N PRO A 54 11.51 7.66 1.21
CA PRO A 54 11.59 8.09 2.61
C PRO A 54 10.45 9.03 3.03
N THR A 55 9.86 9.73 2.05
CA THR A 55 8.72 10.65 2.24
C THR A 55 7.35 9.97 2.16
N ALA A 56 7.31 8.68 1.92
CA ALA A 56 6.05 7.94 1.82
C ALA A 56 5.35 7.84 3.19
N GLU A 57 4.02 7.92 3.16
CA GLU A 57 3.18 7.68 4.32
C GLU A 57 2.27 6.49 4.02
N ILE A 58 2.39 5.45 4.83
CA ILE A 58 1.69 4.17 4.58
C ILE A 58 0.93 3.77 5.84
N GLY A 59 -0.38 3.59 5.74
CA GLY A 59 -1.19 3.20 6.89
C GLY A 59 -2.64 2.86 6.55
N MET A 60 -3.40 2.55 7.58
CA MET A 60 -4.83 2.27 7.44
C MET A 60 -5.65 3.53 7.19
N MET A 61 -5.25 4.65 7.81
CA MET A 61 -5.89 5.94 7.66
C MET A 61 -4.90 7.08 7.93
N GLU A 62 -5.26 8.27 7.53
CA GLU A 62 -4.47 9.48 7.76
C GLU A 62 -4.41 9.80 9.26
N ALA A 63 -3.28 10.32 9.73
CA ALA A 63 -3.02 10.53 11.15
C ALA A 63 -4.01 11.47 11.84
N ASP A 64 -4.42 12.54 11.16
CA ASP A 64 -5.39 13.50 11.69
C ASP A 64 -6.77 12.85 11.92
N LEU A 65 -7.17 11.97 10.99
CA LEU A 65 -8.43 11.24 11.12
C LEU A 65 -8.34 10.21 12.25
N ALA A 66 -7.22 9.50 12.34
CA ALA A 66 -6.99 8.53 13.41
C ALA A 66 -7.04 9.18 14.79
N ALA A 67 -6.37 10.32 14.97
CA ALA A 67 -6.35 11.06 16.23
C ALA A 67 -7.76 11.55 16.61
N LYS A 68 -8.53 12.10 15.66
CA LYS A 68 -9.91 12.53 15.91
C LYS A 68 -10.83 11.39 16.33
N ILE A 69 -10.62 10.19 15.80
CA ILE A 69 -11.43 9.02 16.18
C ILE A 69 -11.02 8.50 17.56
N MET A 70 -9.71 8.41 17.82
CA MET A 70 -9.19 7.83 19.07
C MET A 70 -9.35 8.76 20.27
N TYR A 71 -9.33 10.07 20.05
CA TYR A 71 -9.37 11.10 21.09
C TYR A 71 -10.52 12.09 20.84
N ALA A 72 -11.72 11.56 20.54
CA ALA A 72 -12.89 12.36 20.17
C ALA A 72 -13.31 13.40 21.23
N ASP A 73 -13.05 13.11 22.51
CA ASP A 73 -13.40 13.96 23.63
C ASP A 73 -12.28 14.92 24.08
N ALA A 74 -11.13 14.91 23.39
CA ALA A 74 -9.99 15.75 23.72
C ALA A 74 -10.06 17.13 23.03
N ASP A 75 -9.32 18.09 23.56
CA ASP A 75 -9.16 19.40 22.95
C ASP A 75 -8.34 19.37 21.65
N ALA A 76 -8.47 20.42 20.86
CA ALA A 76 -7.84 20.47 19.52
C ALA A 76 -6.30 20.39 19.56
N GLU A 77 -5.67 20.92 20.61
CA GLU A 77 -4.21 20.86 20.78
C GLU A 77 -3.74 19.44 21.03
N THR A 78 -4.38 18.75 21.94
CA THR A 78 -4.11 17.33 22.24
C THR A 78 -4.32 16.44 21.00
N ILE A 79 -5.39 16.65 20.24
CA ILE A 79 -5.63 15.93 18.99
C ILE A 79 -4.49 16.13 17.99
N ASN A 80 -4.01 17.36 17.82
CA ASN A 80 -2.89 17.67 16.92
C ASN A 80 -1.56 17.05 17.36
N GLU A 81 -1.27 17.03 18.66
CA GLU A 81 -0.09 16.35 19.20
C GLU A 81 -0.16 14.84 18.96
N LYS A 82 -1.32 14.24 19.25
CA LYS A 82 -1.55 12.80 19.02
C LYS A 82 -1.54 12.41 17.55
N ALA A 83 -1.96 13.32 16.65
CA ALA A 83 -1.83 13.09 15.22
C ALA A 83 -0.37 13.02 14.78
N LYS A 84 0.50 13.91 15.28
CA LYS A 84 1.93 13.87 14.98
C LYS A 84 2.59 12.60 15.53
N GLU A 85 2.29 12.24 16.77
CA GLU A 85 2.79 10.99 17.38
C GLU A 85 2.34 9.76 16.57
N TYR A 86 1.07 9.72 16.15
CA TYR A 86 0.55 8.65 15.31
C TYR A 86 1.27 8.59 13.95
N ALA A 87 1.50 9.73 13.31
CA ALA A 87 2.19 9.80 12.03
C ALA A 87 3.61 9.20 12.12
N GLU A 88 4.36 9.57 13.14
CA GLU A 88 5.72 9.06 13.35
C GLU A 88 5.75 7.56 13.64
N LEU A 89 4.87 7.09 14.52
CA LEU A 89 4.85 5.70 14.98
C LEU A 89 4.21 4.74 13.95
N GLN A 90 3.18 5.16 13.24
CA GLN A 90 2.34 4.26 12.45
C GLN A 90 2.43 4.49 10.94
N SER A 91 2.57 5.74 10.49
CA SER A 91 2.48 6.07 9.06
C SER A 91 3.84 6.13 8.36
N SER A 92 4.94 6.06 9.09
CA SER A 92 6.27 6.11 8.49
C SER A 92 6.59 4.89 7.63
N PRO A 93 7.37 5.02 6.53
CA PRO A 93 7.74 3.88 5.71
C PRO A 93 8.59 2.87 6.48
N VAL A 94 9.32 3.30 7.51
CA VAL A 94 10.07 2.43 8.42
C VAL A 94 9.12 1.53 9.22
N SER A 95 8.02 2.09 9.72
CA SER A 95 7.00 1.33 10.43
C SER A 95 6.34 0.28 9.52
N ALA A 96 6.04 0.65 8.27
CA ALA A 96 5.52 -0.27 7.27
C ALA A 96 6.52 -1.39 6.92
N ALA A 97 7.80 -1.06 6.80
CA ALA A 97 8.86 -2.03 6.55
C ALA A 97 9.03 -3.02 7.72
N ARG A 98 9.01 -2.55 8.96
CA ARG A 98 9.05 -3.41 10.15
C ARG A 98 7.90 -4.42 10.22
N ARG A 99 6.75 -4.08 9.63
CA ARG A 99 5.57 -4.96 9.55
C ARG A 99 5.57 -5.85 8.30
N GLY A 100 6.56 -5.74 7.42
CA GLY A 100 6.67 -6.53 6.20
C GLY A 100 5.84 -6.04 5.01
N TYR A 101 5.31 -4.82 5.06
CA TYR A 101 4.55 -4.23 3.93
C TYR A 101 5.44 -3.57 2.88
N VAL A 102 6.67 -3.24 3.24
CA VAL A 102 7.68 -2.64 2.36
C VAL A 102 8.96 -3.46 2.47
N ASP A 103 9.51 -3.86 1.34
CA ASP A 103 10.74 -4.65 1.30
C ASP A 103 11.99 -3.78 1.46
N THR A 104 12.00 -2.60 0.83
CA THR A 104 13.15 -1.68 0.90
C THR A 104 12.71 -0.23 0.79
N ILE A 105 13.33 0.65 1.58
CA ILE A 105 13.18 2.10 1.45
C ILE A 105 14.30 2.59 0.53
N ILE A 106 13.93 3.23 -0.57
CA ILE A 106 14.85 3.64 -1.63
C ILE A 106 14.83 5.15 -1.85
N GLN A 107 15.97 5.72 -2.23
CA GLN A 107 16.04 7.11 -2.63
C GLN A 107 15.37 7.33 -4.00
N PRO A 108 14.71 8.48 -4.22
CA PRO A 108 14.06 8.79 -5.50
C PRO A 108 14.96 8.61 -6.71
N ALA A 109 16.23 9.01 -6.60
CA ALA A 109 17.22 8.89 -7.68
C ALA A 109 17.53 7.43 -8.07
N ASP A 110 17.41 6.50 -7.13
CA ASP A 110 17.71 5.09 -7.34
C ASP A 110 16.50 4.27 -7.81
N THR A 111 15.32 4.86 -7.87
CA THR A 111 14.06 4.15 -8.18
C THR A 111 14.17 3.30 -9.44
N ARG A 112 14.72 3.87 -10.53
CA ARG A 112 14.88 3.15 -11.80
C ARG A 112 15.77 1.91 -11.64
N LYS A 113 16.89 2.04 -10.94
CA LYS A 113 17.84 0.95 -10.70
C LYS A 113 17.19 -0.20 -9.93
N TYR A 114 16.46 0.12 -8.86
CA TYR A 114 15.76 -0.89 -8.06
C TYR A 114 14.64 -1.59 -8.83
N VAL A 115 13.88 -0.85 -9.63
CA VAL A 115 12.80 -1.42 -10.46
C VAL A 115 13.37 -2.35 -11.54
N ILE A 116 14.45 -1.95 -12.23
CA ILE A 116 15.13 -2.80 -13.20
C ILE A 116 15.64 -4.08 -12.52
N GLY A 117 16.38 -3.95 -11.41
CA GLY A 117 16.89 -5.10 -10.69
C GLY A 117 15.79 -6.04 -10.19
N ALA A 118 14.65 -5.51 -9.75
CA ALA A 118 13.49 -6.32 -9.36
C ALA A 118 12.95 -7.14 -10.54
N PHE A 119 12.78 -6.53 -11.71
CA PHE A 119 12.31 -7.25 -12.89
C PHE A 119 13.32 -8.27 -13.42
N GLU A 120 14.61 -7.97 -13.35
CA GLU A 120 15.67 -8.93 -13.68
C GLU A 120 15.63 -10.14 -12.74
N MET A 121 15.50 -9.90 -11.44
CA MET A 121 15.40 -10.97 -10.44
C MET A 121 14.13 -11.81 -10.61
N LEU A 122 13.02 -11.19 -11.01
CA LEU A 122 11.73 -11.85 -11.21
C LEU A 122 11.53 -12.40 -12.62
N PHE A 123 12.51 -12.30 -13.51
CA PHE A 123 12.39 -12.73 -14.90
C PHE A 123 12.00 -14.20 -15.05
N THR A 124 12.48 -15.05 -14.16
CA THR A 124 12.16 -16.49 -14.16
C THR A 124 10.90 -16.85 -13.38
N LYS A 125 10.17 -15.85 -12.85
CA LYS A 125 8.94 -16.12 -12.10
C LYS A 125 8.00 -16.98 -12.93
N ARG A 126 7.57 -18.08 -12.33
CA ARG A 126 6.51 -18.95 -12.85
C ARG A 126 5.54 -19.21 -11.70
N GLU A 127 4.30 -18.88 -11.90
CA GLU A 127 3.24 -19.06 -10.93
C GLU A 127 2.04 -19.69 -11.63
N GLU A 128 1.62 -20.83 -11.16
CA GLU A 128 0.42 -21.51 -11.63
C GLU A 128 -0.70 -21.27 -10.62
N SER A 129 -1.78 -20.68 -11.08
CA SER A 129 -2.99 -20.49 -10.27
C SER A 129 -4.07 -21.44 -10.72
N PRO A 130 -4.84 -22.04 -9.80
CA PRO A 130 -5.97 -22.89 -10.18
C PRO A 130 -6.99 -22.08 -10.99
N MET A 131 -7.57 -22.71 -11.99
CA MET A 131 -8.61 -22.09 -12.82
C MET A 131 -9.78 -21.63 -11.95
N LYS A 132 -10.20 -20.38 -12.13
CA LYS A 132 -11.38 -19.83 -11.47
C LYS A 132 -12.62 -20.15 -12.30
N LYS A 133 -13.72 -20.52 -11.64
CA LYS A 133 -14.99 -20.77 -12.32
C LYS A 133 -15.63 -19.51 -12.89
N HIS A 134 -15.40 -18.36 -12.23
CA HIS A 134 -15.89 -17.05 -12.64
C HIS A 134 -15.00 -15.95 -12.04
N GLY A 135 -15.03 -14.77 -12.63
CA GLY A 135 -14.40 -13.56 -12.10
C GLY A 135 -15.35 -12.74 -11.23
N THR A 136 -14.90 -11.55 -10.84
CA THR A 136 -15.76 -10.51 -10.23
C THR A 136 -16.70 -9.94 -11.30
N VAL A 137 -17.95 -9.78 -10.96
CA VAL A 137 -19.01 -9.26 -11.85
C VAL A 137 -19.16 -7.76 -11.66
#